data_8096c321e0cdaaa9a389b7ab0fd19a10
#
_entry.id   8096c321e0cdaaa9a389b7ab0fd19a10
#
_cell.length_a   1.000
_cell.length_b   1.000
_cell.length_c   1.000
_cell.angle_alpha   90.00
_cell.angle_beta   90.00
_cell.angle_gamma   90.00
#
_symmetry.space_group_name_H-M   'P 1'
#
loop_
_entity.id
_entity.type
_entity.pdbx_description
1 polymer ?
#
loop_
_entity_poly.entity_id
_entity_poly.type
_entity_poly.pdbx_seq_one_letter_code
_entity_poly.pdbx_strand_id
1 'polypeptide(L)'
;MNTQDILQWLQQVQHPAQGDKNLVELGMVHDIDIKDGAICVTLAFPKRPDPLKNYLVGAAQAALYRNAPGGTEVEVKTIVKDPAKPSPKGIQFNLEQLREVSHIVGIASGKGGVGKSTVTVNLAVALARLGYRVGVADADVYGPSIPTMTGTEGVTIEMLGEDENDNLFVPVEKYGVKWLSVGHVSGAGQALIWRGPMASTALKQIILQTAWGPLDFLLIDMPPGTGDIHISLIGDVPMSGAVIVTTPQAVALSDVLRGANMFRNPQVQKPIFGLVENMSWFTPAAHPEEKYYLFGKDGGAQMARNLDIPFLGQIPLVQDIREGADEGTPVALQDRPDGQAFLELASKLAAAV
;
A
#
# COMPACT_ATOMS: atom_id res chain seq x y z
N MET A 1 31.28 1.03 22.78
CA MET A 1 31.29 1.67 21.44
C MET A 1 30.33 0.88 20.55
N ASN A 2 29.36 1.55 19.97
CA ASN A 2 28.36 0.95 19.10
C ASN A 2 28.21 1.76 17.80
N THR A 3 27.41 1.29 16.87
CA THR A 3 27.19 1.96 15.56
C THR A 3 26.62 3.38 15.71
N GLN A 4 25.81 3.64 16.73
CA GLN A 4 25.26 4.98 16.98
C GLN A 4 26.33 5.99 17.41
N ASP A 5 27.28 5.57 18.22
CA ASP A 5 28.43 6.41 18.60
C ASP A 5 29.22 6.86 17.36
N ILE A 6 29.46 5.92 16.44
CA ILE A 6 30.21 6.18 15.20
C ILE A 6 29.44 7.14 14.28
N LEU A 7 28.12 6.94 14.13
CA LEU A 7 27.26 7.85 13.35
C LEU A 7 27.29 9.26 13.94
N GLN A 8 27.23 9.41 15.26
CA GLN A 8 27.31 10.70 15.94
C GLN A 8 28.67 11.41 15.69
N TRP A 9 29.77 10.66 15.65
CA TRP A 9 31.06 11.22 15.33
C TRP A 9 31.15 11.67 13.87
N LEU A 10 30.57 10.92 12.94
CA LEU A 10 30.52 11.25 11.51
C LEU A 10 29.60 12.43 11.19
N GLN A 11 28.60 12.74 12.05
CA GLN A 11 27.81 13.96 11.94
C GLN A 11 28.62 15.26 12.11
N GLN A 12 29.80 15.18 12.70
CA GLN A 12 30.70 16.33 12.83
C GLN A 12 31.43 16.68 11.51
N VAL A 13 31.35 15.80 10.51
CA VAL A 13 32.01 15.98 9.21
C VAL A 13 31.04 16.58 8.22
N GLN A 14 31.16 17.90 7.99
CA GLN A 14 30.35 18.64 7.03
C GLN A 14 30.94 18.57 5.61
N HIS A 15 30.06 18.55 4.60
CA HIS A 15 30.44 18.56 3.19
C HIS A 15 30.57 20.02 2.69
N PRO A 16 31.78 20.51 2.35
CA PRO A 16 31.97 21.95 2.06
C PRO A 16 31.15 22.50 0.90
N ALA A 17 30.75 21.67 -0.07
CA ALA A 17 29.99 22.05 -1.25
C ALA A 17 28.47 21.76 -1.17
N GLN A 18 27.98 21.23 -0.04
CA GLN A 18 26.57 20.83 0.13
C GLN A 18 25.87 21.62 1.27
N GLY A 19 26.35 22.83 1.54
CA GLY A 19 25.90 23.63 2.67
C GLY A 19 26.30 23.03 4.02
N ASP A 20 25.50 23.22 5.04
CA ASP A 20 25.80 22.73 6.40
C ASP A 20 25.49 21.23 6.60
N LYS A 21 25.32 20.45 5.53
CA LYS A 21 24.97 19.03 5.63
C LYS A 21 26.20 18.17 5.90
N ASN A 22 26.07 17.22 6.85
CA ASN A 22 27.10 16.27 7.21
C ASN A 22 27.03 14.97 6.41
N LEU A 23 28.05 14.10 6.54
CA LEU A 23 28.14 12.83 5.81
C LEU A 23 26.95 11.89 6.04
N VAL A 24 26.35 11.91 7.24
CA VAL A 24 25.23 11.06 7.61
C VAL A 24 23.94 11.59 6.96
N GLU A 25 23.71 12.90 7.02
CA GLU A 25 22.57 13.56 6.38
C GLU A 25 22.60 13.44 4.85
N LEU A 26 23.77 13.39 4.26
CA LEU A 26 23.93 13.17 2.83
C LEU A 26 23.81 11.70 2.42
N GLY A 27 23.63 10.78 3.38
CA GLY A 27 23.55 9.34 3.10
C GLY A 27 24.84 8.75 2.53
N MET A 28 25.98 9.36 2.82
CA MET A 28 27.29 8.91 2.33
C MET A 28 27.86 7.76 3.15
N VAL A 29 27.38 7.52 4.37
CA VAL A 29 27.78 6.39 5.21
C VAL A 29 27.03 5.15 4.72
N HIS A 30 27.77 4.20 4.10
CA HIS A 30 27.19 3.00 3.52
C HIS A 30 27.15 1.82 4.48
N ASP A 31 28.24 1.62 5.22
CA ASP A 31 28.38 0.50 6.16
C ASP A 31 29.32 0.85 7.30
N ILE A 32 29.09 0.26 8.46
CA ILE A 32 29.93 0.40 9.65
C ILE A 32 30.13 -0.99 10.24
N ASP A 33 31.36 -1.48 10.22
CA ASP A 33 31.76 -2.75 10.82
C ASP A 33 32.68 -2.49 12.03
N ILE A 34 32.36 -3.10 13.15
CA ILE A 34 33.12 -3.00 14.41
C ILE A 34 33.56 -4.41 14.80
N LYS A 35 34.84 -4.74 14.63
CA LYS A 35 35.42 -6.06 14.98
C LYS A 35 36.70 -5.91 15.75
N ASP A 36 36.86 -6.69 16.80
CA ASP A 36 38.09 -6.82 17.59
C ASP A 36 38.70 -5.49 18.04
N GLY A 37 37.88 -4.47 18.27
CA GLY A 37 38.33 -3.13 18.64
C GLY A 37 38.73 -2.24 17.46
N ALA A 38 38.65 -2.70 16.23
CA ALA A 38 38.81 -1.90 15.01
C ALA A 38 37.46 -1.37 14.48
N ILE A 39 37.52 -0.18 13.89
CA ILE A 39 36.36 0.48 13.24
C ILE A 39 36.66 0.52 11.73
N CYS A 40 35.80 -0.08 10.92
CA CYS A 40 35.83 0.05 9.47
C CYS A 40 34.56 0.75 9.00
N VAL A 41 34.67 1.95 8.41
CA VAL A 41 33.55 2.71 7.83
C VAL A 41 33.66 2.71 6.31
N THR A 42 32.60 2.38 5.62
CA THR A 42 32.53 2.45 4.15
C THR A 42 31.71 3.67 3.73
N LEU A 43 32.32 4.60 3.00
CA LEU A 43 31.68 5.79 2.44
C LEU A 43 31.32 5.54 0.97
N ALA A 44 30.08 5.88 0.58
CA ALA A 44 29.60 5.82 -0.80
C ALA A 44 29.78 7.17 -1.50
N PHE A 45 30.39 7.16 -2.67
CA PHE A 45 30.55 8.33 -3.53
C PHE A 45 29.81 8.14 -4.85
N PRO A 46 29.28 9.21 -5.49
CA PRO A 46 28.58 9.13 -6.76
C PRO A 46 29.52 8.65 -7.88
N LYS A 47 28.94 8.12 -8.97
CA LYS A 47 29.69 7.69 -10.16
C LYS A 47 30.49 8.83 -10.80
N ARG A 48 30.05 10.08 -10.65
CA ARG A 48 30.85 11.25 -11.06
C ARG A 48 31.94 11.49 -10.05
N PRO A 49 33.19 11.74 -10.48
CA PRO A 49 34.28 12.02 -9.56
C PRO A 49 33.93 13.21 -8.65
N ASP A 50 33.94 13.00 -7.35
CA ASP A 50 33.77 14.06 -6.38
C ASP A 50 35.20 14.62 -6.07
N PRO A 51 35.47 15.89 -6.39
CA PRO A 51 36.80 16.49 -6.13
C PRO A 51 37.13 16.57 -4.63
N LEU A 52 36.11 16.49 -3.75
CA LEU A 52 36.31 16.52 -2.31
C LEU A 52 36.40 15.13 -1.67
N LYS A 53 36.41 14.05 -2.46
CA LYS A 53 36.47 12.67 -1.95
C LYS A 53 37.60 12.46 -0.96
N ASN A 54 38.84 12.86 -1.31
CA ASN A 54 40.00 12.66 -0.44
C ASN A 54 39.90 13.50 0.84
N TYR A 55 39.36 14.70 0.75
CA TYR A 55 39.09 15.56 1.91
C TYR A 55 38.06 14.91 2.85
N LEU A 56 36.95 14.43 2.34
CA LEU A 56 35.87 13.82 3.13
C LEU A 56 36.30 12.53 3.81
N VAL A 57 37.08 11.69 3.11
CA VAL A 57 37.69 10.47 3.68
C VAL A 57 38.64 10.81 4.82
N GLY A 58 39.52 11.80 4.63
CA GLY A 58 40.45 12.24 5.67
C GLY A 58 39.73 12.88 6.87
N ALA A 59 38.71 13.69 6.62
CA ALA A 59 37.92 14.30 7.67
C ALA A 59 37.13 13.25 8.49
N ALA A 60 36.54 12.24 7.82
CA ALA A 60 35.87 11.13 8.49
C ALA A 60 36.85 10.33 9.36
N GLN A 61 38.02 10.00 8.81
CA GLN A 61 39.07 9.28 9.54
C GLN A 61 39.53 10.08 10.77
N ALA A 62 39.74 11.39 10.63
CA ALA A 62 40.12 12.26 11.74
C ALA A 62 39.05 12.37 12.81
N ALA A 63 37.75 12.44 12.43
CA ALA A 63 36.66 12.46 13.37
C ALA A 63 36.55 11.15 14.18
N LEU A 64 36.77 10.01 13.52
CA LEU A 64 36.76 8.71 14.15
C LEU A 64 37.96 8.56 15.13
N TYR A 65 39.19 8.90 14.71
CA TYR A 65 40.34 8.85 15.60
C TYR A 65 40.26 9.77 16.82
N ARG A 66 39.61 10.95 16.67
CA ARG A 66 39.47 11.92 17.76
C ARG A 66 38.54 11.40 18.87
N ASN A 67 37.52 10.65 18.51
CA ASN A 67 36.47 10.22 19.43
C ASN A 67 36.59 8.74 19.84
N ALA A 68 37.35 7.93 19.13
CA ALA A 68 37.56 6.51 19.45
C ALA A 68 38.47 6.34 20.68
N PRO A 69 38.25 5.28 21.49
CA PRO A 69 39.19 4.92 22.58
C PRO A 69 40.62 4.75 22.08
N GLY A 70 41.59 5.13 22.91
CA GLY A 70 43.00 5.01 22.55
C GLY A 70 43.38 3.59 22.18
N GLY A 71 44.09 3.42 21.05
CA GLY A 71 44.51 2.13 20.50
C GLY A 71 43.52 1.49 19.53
N THR A 72 42.39 2.16 19.21
CA THR A 72 41.45 1.68 18.20
C THR A 72 42.01 1.85 16.78
N GLU A 73 42.08 0.80 16.01
CA GLU A 73 42.35 0.89 14.57
C GLU A 73 41.17 1.43 13.82
N VAL A 74 41.37 2.43 12.94
CA VAL A 74 40.29 3.06 12.14
C VAL A 74 40.63 2.97 10.66
N GLU A 75 39.74 2.36 9.90
CA GLU A 75 39.82 2.27 8.45
C GLU A 75 38.60 2.94 7.81
N VAL A 76 38.80 3.78 6.79
CA VAL A 76 37.73 4.36 6.00
C VAL A 76 37.86 3.88 4.55
N LYS A 77 36.93 3.01 4.13
CA LYS A 77 36.83 2.48 2.77
C LYS A 77 35.93 3.34 1.92
N THR A 78 36.09 3.28 0.62
CA THR A 78 35.19 3.99 -0.32
C THR A 78 34.66 3.05 -1.37
N ILE A 79 33.37 3.21 -1.70
CA ILE A 79 32.73 2.54 -2.83
C ILE A 79 32.19 3.58 -3.80
N VAL A 80 32.10 3.20 -5.09
CA VAL A 80 31.44 4.00 -6.10
C VAL A 80 29.97 3.55 -6.16
N LYS A 81 29.11 4.31 -5.52
CA LYS A 81 27.65 4.13 -5.52
C LYS A 81 27.07 5.51 -5.27
N ASP A 82 25.97 5.84 -5.93
CA ASP A 82 25.30 7.08 -5.56
C ASP A 82 24.92 6.98 -4.07
N PRO A 83 25.26 8.00 -3.25
CA PRO A 83 24.90 7.99 -1.84
C PRO A 83 23.41 7.73 -1.71
N ALA A 84 23.03 6.85 -0.81
CA ALA A 84 21.63 6.69 -0.50
C ALA A 84 21.10 8.07 -0.13
N LYS A 85 20.07 8.56 -0.84
CA LYS A 85 19.38 9.77 -0.39
C LYS A 85 19.03 9.54 1.08
N PRO A 86 19.30 10.49 1.99
CA PRO A 86 18.83 10.34 3.36
C PRO A 86 17.33 10.06 3.25
N SER A 87 16.95 8.87 3.64
CA SER A 87 15.52 8.62 3.88
C SER A 87 15.13 9.69 4.91
N PRO A 88 14.12 10.52 4.66
CA PRO A 88 13.54 11.32 5.73
C PRO A 88 13.35 10.31 6.85
N LYS A 89 13.82 10.61 8.09
CA LYS A 89 13.76 9.72 9.27
C LYS A 89 12.49 8.90 9.10
N GLY A 90 12.64 7.65 8.66
CA GLY A 90 11.50 6.90 8.19
C GLY A 90 10.54 6.88 9.35
N ILE A 91 9.33 7.38 9.15
CA ILE A 91 8.26 7.21 10.12
C ILE A 91 8.32 5.72 10.40
N GLN A 92 8.77 5.33 11.61
CA GLN A 92 8.79 3.94 12.01
C GLN A 92 7.33 3.60 12.24
N PHE A 93 6.71 3.02 11.21
CA PHE A 93 5.33 2.59 11.29
C PHE A 93 5.24 1.44 12.31
N ASN A 94 4.51 1.69 13.38
CA ASN A 94 4.18 0.65 14.35
C ASN A 94 3.04 -0.21 13.75
N LEU A 95 3.22 -1.53 13.74
CA LEU A 95 2.19 -2.47 13.30
C LEU A 95 1.13 -2.74 14.40
N GLU A 96 1.18 -2.03 15.52
CA GLU A 96 0.32 -2.27 16.67
C GLU A 96 -1.16 -2.19 16.32
N GLN A 97 -1.54 -1.23 15.48
CA GLN A 97 -2.93 -1.04 15.05
C GLN A 97 -3.48 -2.19 14.19
N LEU A 98 -2.62 -3.04 13.67
CA LEU A 98 -3.01 -4.21 12.87
C LEU A 98 -2.98 -5.53 13.65
N ARG A 99 -2.56 -5.53 14.92
CA ARG A 99 -2.43 -6.77 15.73
C ARG A 99 -3.75 -7.48 15.97
N GLU A 100 -4.83 -6.71 16.05
CA GLU A 100 -6.18 -7.24 16.29
C GLU A 100 -6.97 -7.43 14.99
N VAL A 101 -6.31 -7.34 13.83
CA VAL A 101 -6.90 -7.60 12.52
C VAL A 101 -6.56 -9.02 12.09
N SER A 102 -7.58 -9.86 11.92
CA SER A 102 -7.38 -11.28 11.59
C SER A 102 -6.88 -11.47 10.15
N HIS A 103 -7.52 -10.82 9.19
CA HIS A 103 -7.19 -10.94 7.76
C HIS A 103 -7.06 -9.58 7.09
N ILE A 104 -5.88 -9.31 6.52
CA ILE A 104 -5.61 -8.09 5.74
C ILE A 104 -5.57 -8.49 4.27
N VAL A 105 -6.56 -8.07 3.50
CA VAL A 105 -6.76 -8.51 2.12
C VAL A 105 -6.60 -7.34 1.15
N GLY A 106 -5.60 -7.42 0.27
CA GLY A 106 -5.44 -6.46 -0.82
C GLY A 106 -6.46 -6.69 -1.93
N ILE A 107 -7.22 -5.66 -2.33
CA ILE A 107 -8.07 -5.70 -3.52
C ILE A 107 -7.31 -5.02 -4.64
N ALA A 108 -6.84 -5.80 -5.58
CA ALA A 108 -5.93 -5.37 -6.65
C ALA A 108 -6.55 -5.48 -8.03
N SER A 109 -6.05 -4.71 -8.97
CA SER A 109 -6.38 -4.86 -10.38
C SER A 109 -5.15 -4.59 -11.25
N GLY A 110 -4.99 -5.35 -12.32
CA GLY A 110 -3.90 -5.11 -13.28
C GLY A 110 -4.07 -3.82 -14.07
N LYS A 111 -5.29 -3.27 -14.14
CA LYS A 111 -5.66 -2.11 -14.96
C LYS A 111 -6.68 -1.23 -14.23
N GLY A 112 -6.64 0.09 -14.48
CA GLY A 112 -7.68 1.01 -14.05
C GLY A 112 -9.00 0.82 -14.80
N GLY A 113 -10.13 1.20 -14.16
CA GLY A 113 -11.45 1.17 -14.78
C GLY A 113 -12.16 -0.18 -14.79
N VAL A 114 -11.65 -1.20 -14.10
CA VAL A 114 -12.31 -2.52 -13.96
C VAL A 114 -13.36 -2.57 -12.85
N GLY A 115 -13.56 -1.48 -12.11
CA GLY A 115 -14.49 -1.37 -10.99
C GLY A 115 -13.96 -1.96 -9.68
N LYS A 116 -12.64 -1.93 -9.46
CA LYS A 116 -11.97 -2.39 -8.25
C LYS A 116 -12.62 -1.82 -6.98
N SER A 117 -12.71 -0.49 -6.86
CA SER A 117 -13.26 0.19 -5.68
C SER A 117 -14.76 -0.10 -5.49
N THR A 118 -15.54 -0.24 -6.58
CA THR A 118 -16.93 -0.68 -6.51
C THR A 118 -17.04 -2.08 -5.90
N VAL A 119 -16.17 -2.99 -6.33
CA VAL A 119 -16.12 -4.35 -5.76
C VAL A 119 -15.67 -4.27 -4.30
N THR A 120 -14.65 -3.47 -3.96
CA THR A 120 -14.16 -3.31 -2.58
C THR A 120 -15.27 -2.84 -1.63
N VAL A 121 -16.00 -1.78 -2.00
CA VAL A 121 -17.06 -1.20 -1.16
C VAL A 121 -18.19 -2.21 -0.95
N ASN A 122 -18.69 -2.82 -2.01
CA ASN A 122 -19.80 -3.75 -1.90
C ASN A 122 -19.40 -5.06 -1.20
N LEU A 123 -18.17 -5.54 -1.41
CA LEU A 123 -17.62 -6.70 -0.71
C LEU A 123 -17.51 -6.44 0.80
N ALA A 124 -17.03 -5.25 1.20
CA ALA A 124 -16.95 -4.85 2.61
C ALA A 124 -18.32 -4.81 3.28
N VAL A 125 -19.31 -4.19 2.63
CA VAL A 125 -20.68 -4.15 3.13
C VAL A 125 -21.29 -5.56 3.19
N ALA A 126 -21.04 -6.39 2.20
CA ALA A 126 -21.50 -7.79 2.18
C ALA A 126 -20.89 -8.61 3.33
N LEU A 127 -19.59 -8.47 3.59
CA LEU A 127 -18.94 -9.12 4.74
C LEU A 127 -19.54 -8.63 6.07
N ALA A 128 -19.80 -7.33 6.22
CA ALA A 128 -20.44 -6.79 7.42
C ALA A 128 -21.87 -7.33 7.60
N ARG A 129 -22.63 -7.47 6.53
CA ARG A 129 -23.97 -8.12 6.56
C ARG A 129 -23.91 -9.62 6.93
N LEU A 130 -22.82 -10.29 6.64
CA LEU A 130 -22.57 -11.66 7.09
C LEU A 130 -22.13 -11.74 8.57
N GLY A 131 -22.01 -10.61 9.26
CA GLY A 131 -21.67 -10.53 10.68
C GLY A 131 -20.19 -10.36 10.99
N TYR A 132 -19.34 -10.15 10.00
CA TYR A 132 -17.92 -9.87 10.20
C TYR A 132 -17.67 -8.39 10.57
N ARG A 133 -16.66 -8.14 11.40
CA ARG A 133 -16.14 -6.80 11.67
C ARG A 133 -15.19 -6.42 10.54
N VAL A 134 -15.52 -5.37 9.82
CA VAL A 134 -14.82 -5.02 8.58
C VAL A 134 -14.29 -3.59 8.61
N GLY A 135 -13.06 -3.41 8.13
CA GLY A 135 -12.47 -2.13 7.82
C GLY A 135 -12.07 -2.05 6.35
N VAL A 136 -12.02 -0.85 5.81
CA VAL A 136 -11.53 -0.57 4.45
C VAL A 136 -10.56 0.60 4.49
N ALA A 137 -9.35 0.38 3.99
CA ALA A 137 -8.37 1.41 3.72
C ALA A 137 -8.32 1.68 2.21
N ASP A 138 -8.74 2.88 1.79
CA ASP A 138 -8.63 3.32 0.39
C ASP A 138 -7.22 3.85 0.14
N ALA A 139 -6.44 3.06 -0.57
CA ALA A 139 -5.07 3.35 -0.94
C ALA A 139 -4.92 3.86 -2.38
N ASP A 140 -6.00 4.23 -3.07
CA ASP A 140 -5.93 4.83 -4.40
C ASP A 140 -5.71 6.35 -4.32
N VAL A 141 -4.45 6.76 -4.19
CA VAL A 141 -4.07 8.19 -4.07
C VAL A 141 -4.37 9.03 -5.31
N TYR A 142 -4.55 8.38 -6.45
CA TYR A 142 -4.76 9.07 -7.72
C TYR A 142 -6.23 9.33 -8.04
N GLY A 143 -7.13 8.57 -7.42
CA GLY A 143 -8.56 8.70 -7.62
C GLY A 143 -9.35 8.09 -6.45
N PRO A 144 -9.21 8.64 -5.23
CA PRO A 144 -9.91 8.11 -4.07
C PRO A 144 -11.42 8.25 -4.28
N SER A 145 -12.11 7.13 -4.46
CA SER A 145 -13.54 7.10 -4.79
C SER A 145 -14.42 6.56 -3.66
N ILE A 146 -13.82 5.95 -2.64
CA ILE A 146 -14.57 5.34 -1.53
C ILE A 146 -15.43 6.35 -0.77
N PRO A 147 -14.99 7.61 -0.47
CA PRO A 147 -15.84 8.58 0.20
C PRO A 147 -17.16 8.85 -0.55
N THR A 148 -17.10 9.02 -1.87
CA THR A 148 -18.29 9.19 -2.73
C THR A 148 -19.16 7.94 -2.68
N MET A 149 -18.59 6.76 -2.93
CA MET A 149 -19.31 5.48 -3.00
C MET A 149 -19.97 5.07 -1.68
N THR A 150 -19.55 5.65 -0.58
CA THR A 150 -20.11 5.40 0.75
C THR A 150 -20.90 6.58 1.31
N GLY A 151 -20.94 7.72 0.58
CA GLY A 151 -21.57 8.96 1.03
C GLY A 151 -20.94 9.48 2.32
N THR A 152 -19.62 9.41 2.41
CA THR A 152 -18.81 9.93 3.53
C THR A 152 -17.93 11.10 3.12
N GLU A 153 -18.21 11.72 1.98
CA GLU A 153 -17.54 12.93 1.53
C GLU A 153 -17.72 14.08 2.52
N GLY A 154 -16.65 14.85 2.72
CA GLY A 154 -16.68 16.02 3.61
C GLY A 154 -16.74 15.69 5.10
N VAL A 155 -16.70 14.42 5.50
CA VAL A 155 -16.55 14.04 6.90
C VAL A 155 -15.16 14.43 7.38
N THR A 156 -15.10 15.20 8.48
CA THR A 156 -13.82 15.54 9.12
C THR A 156 -13.32 14.34 9.89
N ILE A 157 -12.08 13.93 9.61
CA ILE A 157 -11.43 12.84 10.33
C ILE A 157 -10.91 13.34 11.67
N GLU A 158 -11.35 12.69 12.72
CA GLU A 158 -10.84 12.91 14.06
C GLU A 158 -9.48 12.21 14.25
N MET A 159 -8.65 12.79 15.13
CA MET A 159 -7.36 12.23 15.48
C MET A 159 -7.36 11.89 16.97
N LEU A 160 -6.88 10.72 17.33
CA LEU A 160 -6.62 10.30 18.71
C LEU A 160 -5.13 10.46 19.01
N GLY A 161 -4.79 11.06 20.16
CA GLY A 161 -3.42 11.25 20.62
C GLY A 161 -3.20 12.67 21.14
N GLU A 162 -2.25 12.81 22.06
CA GLU A 162 -1.86 14.12 22.63
C GLU A 162 -0.65 14.71 21.92
N ASP A 163 0.17 13.87 21.25
CA ASP A 163 1.39 14.26 20.55
C ASP A 163 1.28 13.97 19.05
N GLU A 164 1.87 14.81 18.20
CA GLU A 164 1.88 14.68 16.74
C GLU A 164 2.44 13.32 16.24
N ASN A 165 3.28 12.66 17.02
CA ASN A 165 3.90 11.39 16.66
C ASN A 165 3.05 10.15 17.01
N ASP A 166 2.06 10.29 17.90
CA ASP A 166 1.18 9.21 18.38
C ASP A 166 -0.26 9.37 17.90
N ASN A 167 -0.51 10.34 17.02
CA ASN A 167 -1.84 10.60 16.48
C ASN A 167 -2.31 9.46 15.58
N LEU A 168 -3.48 8.91 15.90
CA LEU A 168 -4.17 7.89 15.12
C LEU A 168 -5.40 8.49 14.44
N PHE A 169 -5.62 8.16 13.19
CA PHE A 169 -6.86 8.46 12.49
C PHE A 169 -8.02 7.64 13.08
N VAL A 170 -9.14 8.30 13.34
CA VAL A 170 -10.40 7.63 13.67
C VAL A 170 -11.12 7.30 12.37
N PRO A 171 -11.35 6.03 12.02
CA PRO A 171 -12.06 5.67 10.79
C PRO A 171 -13.53 6.08 10.88
N VAL A 172 -14.10 6.47 9.73
CA VAL A 172 -15.53 6.77 9.62
C VAL A 172 -16.33 5.47 9.67
N GLU A 173 -17.33 5.38 10.54
CA GLU A 173 -18.20 4.21 10.63
C GLU A 173 -19.50 4.45 9.86
N LYS A 174 -19.76 3.61 8.86
CA LYS A 174 -21.02 3.61 8.09
C LYS A 174 -21.31 2.23 7.52
N TYR A 175 -22.56 1.83 7.47
CA TYR A 175 -23.01 0.53 6.96
C TYR A 175 -22.37 -0.68 7.67
N GLY A 176 -22.01 -0.52 8.96
CA GLY A 176 -21.33 -1.57 9.74
C GLY A 176 -19.87 -1.80 9.36
N VAL A 177 -19.27 -0.88 8.61
CA VAL A 177 -17.86 -0.93 8.15
C VAL A 177 -17.13 0.33 8.60
N LYS A 178 -15.85 0.18 8.96
CA LYS A 178 -14.90 1.27 9.24
C LYS A 178 -14.18 1.67 7.96
N TRP A 179 -14.28 2.95 7.59
CA TRP A 179 -13.72 3.49 6.34
C TRP A 179 -12.64 4.52 6.62
N LEU A 180 -11.49 4.39 5.98
CA LEU A 180 -10.55 5.48 5.88
C LEU A 180 -9.98 5.56 4.46
N SER A 181 -9.99 6.75 3.89
CA SER A 181 -9.51 7.05 2.55
C SER A 181 -8.52 8.22 2.57
N VAL A 182 -7.59 8.23 1.63
CA VAL A 182 -6.80 9.43 1.31
C VAL A 182 -7.72 10.61 1.02
N GLY A 183 -8.89 10.36 0.39
CA GLY A 183 -9.90 11.37 0.11
C GLY A 183 -10.51 12.01 1.36
N HIS A 184 -10.61 11.30 2.47
CA HIS A 184 -11.05 11.87 3.74
C HIS A 184 -9.99 12.82 4.35
N VAL A 185 -8.71 12.48 4.23
CA VAL A 185 -7.61 13.23 4.86
C VAL A 185 -7.21 14.45 4.03
N SER A 186 -7.28 14.36 2.70
CA SER A 186 -6.86 15.42 1.79
C SER A 186 -7.87 16.57 1.63
N GLY A 187 -9.11 16.38 2.08
CA GLY A 187 -10.20 17.34 1.86
C GLY A 187 -10.73 17.33 0.42
N ALA A 188 -12.03 17.55 0.26
CA ALA A 188 -12.67 17.56 -1.06
C ALA A 188 -12.08 18.69 -1.94
N GLY A 189 -11.54 18.32 -3.12
CA GLY A 189 -11.12 19.28 -4.14
C GLY A 189 -9.67 19.77 -4.06
N GLN A 190 -8.86 19.33 -3.10
CA GLN A 190 -7.43 19.60 -3.12
C GLN A 190 -6.68 18.56 -3.96
N ALA A 191 -6.22 18.94 -5.14
CA ALA A 191 -5.29 18.15 -5.93
C ALA A 191 -3.93 18.13 -5.22
N LEU A 192 -3.73 17.20 -4.31
CA LEU A 192 -2.41 16.95 -3.75
C LEU A 192 -1.55 16.30 -4.82
N ILE A 193 -0.51 17.00 -5.26
CA ILE A 193 0.47 16.43 -6.21
C ILE A 193 1.36 15.46 -5.44
N TRP A 194 0.92 14.21 -5.35
CA TRP A 194 1.68 13.14 -4.75
C TRP A 194 2.85 12.74 -5.64
N ARG A 195 4.08 12.97 -5.17
CA ARG A 195 5.25 12.34 -5.78
C ARG A 195 5.41 10.94 -5.19
N GLY A 196 5.84 9.95 -5.99
CA GLY A 196 5.86 8.53 -5.61
C GLY A 196 6.25 8.20 -4.16
N PRO A 197 7.38 8.70 -3.61
CA PRO A 197 7.74 8.44 -2.21
C PRO A 197 6.78 9.02 -1.18
N MET A 198 6.18 10.19 -1.45
CA MET A 198 5.17 10.81 -0.58
C MET A 198 3.86 10.03 -0.59
N ALA A 199 3.44 9.56 -1.76
CA ALA A 199 2.26 8.72 -1.90
C ALA A 199 2.39 7.45 -1.06
N SER A 200 3.50 6.72 -1.20
CA SER A 200 3.75 5.51 -0.42
C SER A 200 3.74 5.75 1.09
N THR A 201 4.28 6.89 1.55
CA THR A 201 4.26 7.26 2.98
C THR A 201 2.84 7.53 3.46
N ALA A 202 2.05 8.32 2.73
CA ALA A 202 0.68 8.64 3.10
C ALA A 202 -0.22 7.39 3.13
N LEU A 203 -0.05 6.46 2.17
CA LEU A 203 -0.78 5.20 2.17
C LEU A 203 -0.47 4.35 3.41
N LYS A 204 0.81 4.28 3.78
CA LYS A 204 1.22 3.58 5.00
C LYS A 204 0.62 4.23 6.24
N GLN A 205 0.60 5.56 6.32
CA GLN A 205 -0.04 6.27 7.43
C GLN A 205 -1.52 5.90 7.55
N ILE A 206 -2.28 5.93 6.47
CA ILE A 206 -3.70 5.57 6.45
C ILE A 206 -3.92 4.13 6.92
N ILE A 207 -3.06 3.20 6.56
CA ILE A 207 -3.23 1.80 6.95
C ILE A 207 -2.71 1.54 8.38
N LEU A 208 -1.54 2.07 8.72
CA LEU A 208 -0.80 1.73 9.92
C LEU A 208 -1.04 2.67 11.10
N GLN A 209 -1.53 3.88 10.85
CA GLN A 209 -1.84 4.89 11.88
C GLN A 209 -3.35 5.14 12.01
N THR A 210 -4.18 4.12 11.80
CA THR A 210 -5.63 4.19 11.98
C THR A 210 -6.03 3.30 13.15
N ALA A 211 -6.89 3.82 14.01
CA ALA A 211 -7.44 3.09 15.16
C ALA A 211 -8.49 2.06 14.69
N TRP A 212 -8.03 1.02 13.99
CA TRP A 212 -8.91 -0.02 13.45
C TRP A 212 -9.62 -0.80 14.56
N GLY A 213 -8.90 -1.09 15.67
CA GLY A 213 -9.36 -2.02 16.72
C GLY A 213 -9.53 -3.44 16.18
N PRO A 214 -10.29 -4.29 16.89
CA PRO A 214 -10.48 -5.66 16.46
C PRO A 214 -11.34 -5.78 15.22
N LEU A 215 -10.75 -6.32 14.14
CA LEU A 215 -11.40 -6.59 12.85
C LEU A 215 -11.21 -8.06 12.44
N ASP A 216 -12.22 -8.62 11.79
CA ASP A 216 -12.10 -9.90 11.10
C ASP A 216 -11.45 -9.71 9.72
N PHE A 217 -11.81 -8.61 9.02
CA PHE A 217 -11.27 -8.25 7.72
C PHE A 217 -10.88 -6.77 7.65
N LEU A 218 -9.67 -6.49 7.16
CA LEU A 218 -9.28 -5.18 6.65
C LEU A 218 -9.03 -5.30 5.15
N LEU A 219 -9.90 -4.71 4.34
CA LEU A 219 -9.73 -4.66 2.90
C LEU A 219 -8.89 -3.42 2.53
N ILE A 220 -7.89 -3.61 1.70
CA ILE A 220 -7.08 -2.50 1.19
C ILE A 220 -7.41 -2.32 -0.29
N ASP A 221 -8.09 -1.24 -0.64
CA ASP A 221 -8.35 -0.85 -2.02
C ASP A 221 -7.06 -0.32 -2.63
N MET A 222 -6.31 -1.18 -3.32
CA MET A 222 -4.98 -0.86 -3.82
C MET A 222 -5.04 0.11 -5.02
N PRO A 223 -4.01 0.92 -5.28
CA PRO A 223 -3.92 1.67 -6.53
C PRO A 223 -4.07 0.76 -7.75
N PRO A 224 -4.49 1.25 -8.92
CA PRO A 224 -4.50 0.43 -10.13
C PRO A 224 -3.08 0.16 -10.66
N GLY A 225 -2.89 -1.01 -11.27
CA GLY A 225 -1.61 -1.40 -11.89
C GLY A 225 -0.70 -2.25 -11.00
N THR A 226 0.61 -2.24 -11.29
CA THR A 226 1.62 -3.13 -10.66
C THR A 226 2.97 -2.42 -10.45
N GLY A 227 2.97 -1.13 -10.13
CA GLY A 227 4.18 -0.31 -9.97
C GLY A 227 4.81 -0.39 -8.57
N ASP A 228 5.85 0.42 -8.34
CA ASP A 228 6.66 0.44 -7.11
C ASP A 228 5.84 0.68 -5.84
N ILE A 229 4.74 1.44 -5.93
CA ILE A 229 3.83 1.68 -4.80
C ILE A 229 3.23 0.38 -4.28
N HIS A 230 2.85 -0.53 -5.18
CA HIS A 230 2.30 -1.84 -4.81
C HIS A 230 3.33 -2.69 -4.07
N ILE A 231 4.56 -2.77 -4.61
CA ILE A 231 5.66 -3.55 -4.01
C ILE A 231 5.98 -3.01 -2.62
N SER A 232 6.06 -1.68 -2.47
CA SER A 232 6.27 -1.05 -1.17
C SER A 232 5.14 -1.35 -0.18
N LEU A 233 3.88 -1.26 -0.63
CA LEU A 233 2.71 -1.50 0.21
C LEU A 233 2.65 -2.97 0.68
N ILE A 234 2.85 -3.92 -0.25
CA ILE A 234 2.83 -5.36 0.05
C ILE A 234 4.00 -5.76 0.95
N GLY A 235 5.15 -5.09 0.82
CA GLY A 235 6.33 -5.36 1.65
C GLY A 235 6.21 -4.83 3.07
N ASP A 236 5.53 -3.72 3.27
CA ASP A 236 5.46 -3.03 4.57
C ASP A 236 4.19 -3.33 5.36
N VAL A 237 3.10 -3.77 4.69
CA VAL A 237 1.85 -4.17 5.33
C VAL A 237 1.78 -5.68 5.41
N PRO A 238 1.45 -6.27 6.57
CA PRO A 238 1.39 -7.72 6.76
C PRO A 238 0.13 -8.32 6.12
N MET A 239 -0.03 -8.15 4.80
CA MET A 239 -1.17 -8.69 4.06
C MET A 239 -1.24 -10.21 4.17
N SER A 240 -2.44 -10.73 4.43
CA SER A 240 -2.74 -12.17 4.41
C SER A 240 -2.73 -12.71 2.98
N GLY A 241 -3.17 -11.90 2.01
CA GLY A 241 -3.23 -12.23 0.60
C GLY A 241 -3.99 -11.18 -0.19
N ALA A 242 -4.40 -11.52 -1.41
CA ALA A 242 -5.08 -10.59 -2.30
C ALA A 242 -6.24 -11.21 -3.08
N VAL A 243 -7.20 -10.36 -3.48
CA VAL A 243 -8.22 -10.63 -4.48
C VAL A 243 -7.91 -9.79 -5.71
N ILE A 244 -7.98 -10.39 -6.89
CA ILE A 244 -7.75 -9.69 -8.16
C ILE A 244 -9.10 -9.43 -8.84
N VAL A 245 -9.37 -8.17 -9.17
CA VAL A 245 -10.57 -7.75 -9.91
C VAL A 245 -10.21 -7.47 -11.36
N THR A 246 -11.01 -8.01 -12.28
CA THR A 246 -10.85 -7.82 -13.73
C THR A 246 -12.19 -7.70 -14.44
N THR A 247 -12.15 -7.43 -15.73
CA THR A 247 -13.30 -7.56 -16.66
C THR A 247 -12.98 -8.65 -17.69
N PRO A 248 -13.99 -9.19 -18.43
CA PRO A 248 -13.77 -10.27 -19.41
C PRO A 248 -12.90 -9.89 -20.60
N GLN A 249 -12.59 -8.62 -20.80
CA GLN A 249 -11.80 -8.11 -21.94
C GLN A 249 -10.38 -8.69 -21.99
N ALA A 250 -9.93 -9.11 -23.15
CA ALA A 250 -8.59 -9.68 -23.35
C ALA A 250 -7.47 -8.74 -22.87
N VAL A 251 -7.63 -7.43 -23.05
CA VAL A 251 -6.66 -6.42 -22.56
C VAL A 251 -6.59 -6.40 -21.05
N ALA A 252 -7.73 -6.47 -20.34
CA ALA A 252 -7.77 -6.51 -18.89
C ALA A 252 -7.18 -7.83 -18.35
N LEU A 253 -7.47 -8.95 -19.02
CA LEU A 253 -6.94 -10.26 -18.65
C LEU A 253 -5.42 -10.36 -18.80
N SER A 254 -4.83 -9.71 -19.81
CA SER A 254 -3.35 -9.66 -19.93
C SER A 254 -2.69 -8.97 -18.74
N ASP A 255 -3.36 -7.99 -18.14
CA ASP A 255 -2.88 -7.27 -16.97
C ASP A 255 -3.09 -8.06 -15.66
N VAL A 256 -4.08 -8.98 -15.61
CA VAL A 256 -4.24 -9.92 -14.49
C VAL A 256 -3.00 -10.78 -14.30
N LEU A 257 -2.39 -11.24 -15.39
CA LEU A 257 -1.16 -12.03 -15.32
C LEU A 257 -0.03 -11.25 -14.64
N ARG A 258 0.12 -9.95 -14.94
CA ARG A 258 1.12 -9.10 -14.30
C ARG A 258 0.82 -8.91 -12.81
N GLY A 259 -0.45 -8.69 -12.45
CA GLY A 259 -0.90 -8.61 -11.05
C GLY A 259 -0.63 -9.90 -10.28
N ALA A 260 -0.98 -11.05 -10.84
CA ALA A 260 -0.73 -12.35 -10.22
C ALA A 260 0.77 -12.62 -10.02
N ASN A 261 1.59 -12.29 -11.03
CA ASN A 261 3.05 -12.45 -10.93
C ASN A 261 3.67 -11.53 -9.87
N MET A 262 3.12 -10.35 -9.63
CA MET A 262 3.55 -9.45 -8.56
C MET A 262 3.38 -10.11 -7.18
N PHE A 263 2.20 -10.70 -6.90
CA PHE A 263 1.96 -11.39 -5.62
C PHE A 263 2.76 -12.68 -5.48
N ARG A 264 3.06 -13.36 -6.59
CA ARG A 264 3.89 -14.58 -6.64
C ARG A 264 5.39 -14.32 -6.65
N ASN A 265 5.83 -13.07 -6.77
CA ASN A 265 7.25 -12.71 -6.76
C ASN A 265 7.93 -13.31 -5.52
N PRO A 266 9.13 -13.93 -5.63
CA PRO A 266 9.86 -14.52 -4.51
C PRO A 266 10.11 -13.57 -3.31
N GLN A 267 10.12 -12.26 -3.54
CA GLN A 267 10.26 -11.26 -2.49
C GLN A 267 8.94 -10.90 -1.79
N VAL A 268 7.80 -11.24 -2.38
CA VAL A 268 6.45 -10.93 -1.90
C VAL A 268 5.75 -12.15 -1.35
N GLN A 269 5.63 -13.21 -2.13
CA GLN A 269 5.06 -14.53 -1.79
C GLN A 269 3.72 -14.44 -1.03
N LYS A 270 2.77 -13.66 -1.55
CA LYS A 270 1.43 -13.55 -0.96
C LYS A 270 0.44 -14.41 -1.73
N PRO A 271 -0.43 -15.17 -1.05
CA PRO A 271 -1.48 -15.95 -1.70
C PRO A 271 -2.48 -15.05 -2.43
N ILE A 272 -3.04 -15.58 -3.51
CA ILE A 272 -4.16 -14.97 -4.22
C ILE A 272 -5.40 -15.77 -3.83
N PHE A 273 -6.27 -15.16 -3.00
CA PHE A 273 -7.50 -15.77 -2.51
C PHE A 273 -8.54 -15.99 -3.60
N GLY A 274 -8.42 -15.23 -4.68
CA GLY A 274 -9.19 -15.49 -5.88
C GLY A 274 -9.28 -14.33 -6.86
N LEU A 275 -10.01 -14.59 -7.95
CA LEU A 275 -10.28 -13.65 -9.02
C LEU A 275 -11.78 -13.36 -9.10
N VAL A 276 -12.13 -12.08 -9.23
CA VAL A 276 -13.47 -11.57 -9.47
C VAL A 276 -13.56 -11.05 -10.90
N GLU A 277 -14.51 -11.52 -11.68
CA GLU A 277 -14.84 -10.98 -12.99
C GLU A 277 -16.00 -10.00 -12.85
N ASN A 278 -15.70 -8.72 -12.93
CA ASN A 278 -16.68 -7.63 -12.89
C ASN A 278 -17.15 -7.27 -14.31
N MET A 279 -18.33 -6.67 -14.42
CA MET A 279 -18.95 -6.28 -15.70
C MET A 279 -19.10 -7.48 -16.66
N SER A 280 -19.42 -8.65 -16.12
CA SER A 280 -19.43 -9.92 -16.87
C SER A 280 -20.50 -9.97 -17.93
N TRP A 281 -21.68 -9.42 -17.68
CA TRP A 281 -22.77 -9.29 -18.64
C TRP A 281 -23.67 -8.12 -18.28
N PHE A 282 -24.40 -7.65 -19.26
CA PHE A 282 -25.48 -6.69 -19.11
C PHE A 282 -26.83 -7.39 -19.29
N THR A 283 -27.79 -7.09 -18.46
CA THR A 283 -29.19 -7.54 -18.59
C THR A 283 -30.08 -6.33 -18.69
N PRO A 284 -30.82 -6.15 -19.82
CA PRO A 284 -31.78 -5.06 -19.93
C PRO A 284 -32.93 -5.23 -18.94
N ALA A 285 -33.40 -4.13 -18.34
CA ALA A 285 -34.50 -4.18 -17.39
C ALA A 285 -35.83 -4.72 -18.01
N ALA A 286 -36.03 -4.48 -19.32
CA ALA A 286 -37.19 -4.96 -20.06
C ALA A 286 -37.09 -6.46 -20.43
N HIS A 287 -35.93 -7.05 -20.36
CA HIS A 287 -35.63 -8.43 -20.75
C HIS A 287 -34.71 -9.09 -19.72
N PRO A 288 -35.20 -9.40 -18.50
CA PRO A 288 -34.37 -9.88 -17.39
C PRO A 288 -33.82 -11.30 -17.63
N GLU A 289 -34.36 -12.05 -18.60
CA GLU A 289 -33.87 -13.37 -19.03
C GLU A 289 -32.69 -13.30 -19.99
N GLU A 290 -32.40 -12.14 -20.59
CA GLU A 290 -31.34 -11.98 -21.58
C GLU A 290 -30.02 -11.50 -20.93
N LYS A 291 -28.90 -12.08 -21.40
CA LYS A 291 -27.56 -11.67 -20.99
C LYS A 291 -26.72 -11.26 -22.21
N TYR A 292 -26.27 -10.03 -22.21
CA TYR A 292 -25.39 -9.49 -23.25
C TYR A 292 -23.95 -9.40 -22.74
N TYR A 293 -23.05 -10.13 -23.34
CA TYR A 293 -21.64 -10.19 -22.96
C TYR A 293 -20.85 -9.10 -23.68
N LEU A 294 -21.04 -7.84 -23.28
CA LEU A 294 -20.48 -6.66 -23.96
C LEU A 294 -18.94 -6.64 -23.99
N PHE A 295 -18.33 -7.21 -22.99
CA PHE A 295 -16.86 -7.24 -22.80
C PHE A 295 -16.23 -8.62 -23.03
N GLY A 296 -16.99 -9.60 -23.51
CA GLY A 296 -16.58 -10.98 -23.63
C GLY A 296 -17.24 -11.88 -22.59
N LYS A 297 -17.04 -13.17 -22.70
CA LYS A 297 -17.70 -14.17 -21.86
C LYS A 297 -16.67 -15.05 -21.15
N ASP A 298 -16.83 -15.21 -19.84
CA ASP A 298 -16.06 -16.15 -18.99
C ASP A 298 -14.54 -15.99 -19.03
N GLY A 299 -14.04 -14.81 -19.46
CA GLY A 299 -12.60 -14.56 -19.60
C GLY A 299 -11.86 -14.64 -18.27
N GLY A 300 -12.43 -14.09 -17.19
CA GLY A 300 -11.89 -14.18 -15.84
C GLY A 300 -11.90 -15.59 -15.29
N ALA A 301 -12.99 -16.34 -15.50
CA ALA A 301 -13.08 -17.73 -15.09
C ALA A 301 -12.02 -18.60 -15.80
N GLN A 302 -11.79 -18.37 -17.10
CA GLN A 302 -10.72 -19.05 -17.84
C GLN A 302 -9.33 -18.64 -17.32
N MET A 303 -9.12 -17.35 -17.04
CA MET A 303 -7.86 -16.86 -16.50
C MET A 303 -7.56 -17.43 -15.11
N ALA A 304 -8.57 -17.54 -14.25
CA ALA A 304 -8.43 -18.16 -12.92
C ALA A 304 -7.95 -19.62 -13.04
N ARG A 305 -8.54 -20.40 -13.95
CA ARG A 305 -8.07 -21.77 -14.25
C ARG A 305 -6.64 -21.80 -14.75
N ASN A 306 -6.29 -20.93 -15.69
CA ASN A 306 -4.94 -20.87 -16.27
C ASN A 306 -3.87 -20.50 -15.24
N LEU A 307 -4.24 -19.70 -14.24
CA LEU A 307 -3.35 -19.27 -13.16
C LEU A 307 -3.39 -20.19 -11.94
N ASP A 308 -4.24 -21.22 -11.94
CA ASP A 308 -4.47 -22.08 -10.77
C ASP A 308 -4.76 -21.26 -9.51
N ILE A 309 -5.75 -20.36 -9.60
CA ILE A 309 -6.27 -19.56 -8.48
C ILE A 309 -7.80 -19.73 -8.39
N PRO A 310 -8.39 -19.57 -7.19
CA PRO A 310 -9.83 -19.66 -7.02
C PRO A 310 -10.57 -18.62 -7.88
N PHE A 311 -11.72 -19.00 -8.42
CA PHE A 311 -12.64 -18.08 -9.08
C PHE A 311 -13.79 -17.74 -8.11
N LEU A 312 -13.79 -16.51 -7.59
CA LEU A 312 -14.76 -16.10 -6.57
C LEU A 312 -16.14 -15.83 -7.15
N GLY A 313 -16.22 -15.27 -8.36
CA GLY A 313 -17.51 -15.05 -8.99
C GLY A 313 -17.50 -14.00 -10.09
N GLN A 314 -18.71 -13.76 -10.59
CA GLN A 314 -19.01 -12.80 -11.64
C GLN A 314 -19.99 -11.77 -11.12
N ILE A 315 -19.75 -10.49 -11.40
CA ILE A 315 -20.63 -9.37 -11.08
C ILE A 315 -21.18 -8.82 -12.39
N PRO A 316 -22.51 -8.68 -12.53
CA PRO A 316 -23.11 -8.11 -13.71
C PRO A 316 -22.84 -6.60 -13.85
N LEU A 317 -22.94 -6.10 -15.06
CA LEU A 317 -23.02 -4.67 -15.34
C LEU A 317 -24.49 -4.25 -15.26
N VAL A 318 -24.87 -3.63 -14.16
CA VAL A 318 -26.24 -3.13 -13.94
C VAL A 318 -26.21 -1.67 -13.52
N GLN A 319 -27.26 -0.94 -13.89
CA GLN A 319 -27.39 0.50 -13.64
C GLN A 319 -27.35 0.82 -12.15
N ASP A 320 -28.00 0.01 -11.34
CA ASP A 320 -28.13 0.23 -9.90
C ASP A 320 -26.80 0.17 -9.15
N ILE A 321 -25.83 -0.66 -9.61
CA ILE A 321 -24.47 -0.68 -9.04
C ILE A 321 -23.79 0.68 -9.27
N ARG A 322 -23.96 1.28 -10.45
CA ARG A 322 -23.41 2.60 -10.77
C ARG A 322 -24.13 3.69 -9.96
N GLU A 323 -25.46 3.70 -9.96
CA GLU A 323 -26.26 4.69 -9.22
C GLU A 323 -25.99 4.62 -7.71
N GLY A 324 -25.97 3.41 -7.15
CA GLY A 324 -25.63 3.23 -5.74
C GLY A 324 -24.22 3.73 -5.40
N ALA A 325 -23.27 3.58 -6.30
CA ALA A 325 -21.92 4.13 -6.11
C ALA A 325 -21.90 5.68 -6.19
N ASP A 326 -22.68 6.28 -7.10
CA ASP A 326 -22.77 7.73 -7.25
C ASP A 326 -23.54 8.40 -6.09
N GLU A 327 -24.53 7.70 -5.54
CA GLU A 327 -25.39 8.18 -4.44
C GLU A 327 -24.86 7.82 -3.04
N GLY A 328 -23.75 7.11 -2.96
CA GLY A 328 -23.16 6.66 -1.70
C GLY A 328 -23.98 5.59 -0.96
N THR A 329 -24.76 4.81 -1.69
CA THR A 329 -25.63 3.73 -1.19
C THR A 329 -25.27 2.39 -1.86
N PRO A 330 -24.27 1.65 -1.36
CA PRO A 330 -23.82 0.39 -1.96
C PRO A 330 -24.95 -0.63 -2.15
N VAL A 331 -25.03 -1.26 -3.33
CA VAL A 331 -26.11 -2.23 -3.64
C VAL A 331 -26.06 -3.47 -2.77
N ALA A 332 -24.93 -3.80 -2.19
CA ALA A 332 -24.81 -4.89 -1.22
C ALA A 332 -25.67 -4.69 0.04
N LEU A 333 -26.22 -3.50 0.28
CA LEU A 333 -27.21 -3.24 1.33
C LEU A 333 -28.60 -3.82 0.99
N GLN A 334 -28.86 -4.13 -0.29
CA GLN A 334 -30.18 -4.49 -0.78
C GLN A 334 -30.29 -6.00 -0.99
N ASP A 335 -31.52 -6.53 -0.75
CA ASP A 335 -31.84 -7.96 -0.99
C ASP A 335 -32.30 -8.18 -2.43
N ARG A 336 -31.47 -7.79 -3.40
CA ARG A 336 -31.70 -7.93 -4.83
C ARG A 336 -30.62 -8.81 -5.46
N PRO A 337 -30.80 -9.30 -6.69
CA PRO A 337 -29.82 -10.19 -7.33
C PRO A 337 -28.41 -9.62 -7.42
N ASP A 338 -28.28 -8.31 -7.62
CA ASP A 338 -27.00 -7.60 -7.65
C ASP A 338 -26.35 -7.52 -6.26
N GLY A 339 -27.13 -7.26 -5.19
CA GLY A 339 -26.67 -7.33 -3.81
C GLY A 339 -26.31 -8.75 -3.39
N GLN A 340 -27.10 -9.74 -3.79
CA GLN A 340 -26.85 -11.16 -3.52
C GLN A 340 -25.54 -11.67 -4.17
N ALA A 341 -25.20 -11.17 -5.36
CA ALA A 341 -23.92 -11.51 -6.00
C ALA A 341 -22.70 -11.12 -5.14
N PHE A 342 -22.78 -9.97 -4.45
CA PHE A 342 -21.72 -9.56 -3.51
C PHE A 342 -21.73 -10.37 -2.21
N LEU A 343 -22.90 -10.80 -1.71
CA LEU A 343 -22.97 -11.70 -0.54
C LEU A 343 -22.36 -13.08 -0.84
N GLU A 344 -22.60 -13.62 -2.02
CA GLU A 344 -21.97 -14.88 -2.46
C GLU A 344 -20.46 -14.73 -2.59
N LEU A 345 -20.00 -13.59 -3.15
CA LEU A 345 -18.59 -13.26 -3.25
C LEU A 345 -17.93 -13.17 -1.87
N ALA A 346 -18.57 -12.48 -0.93
CA ALA A 346 -18.11 -12.33 0.45
C ALA A 346 -18.01 -13.69 1.17
N SER A 347 -19.02 -14.54 1.00
CA SER A 347 -19.03 -15.90 1.58
C SER A 347 -17.87 -16.75 1.06
N LYS A 348 -17.58 -16.67 -0.25
CA LYS A 348 -16.47 -17.40 -0.85
C LYS A 348 -15.12 -16.86 -0.41
N LEU A 349 -14.97 -15.53 -0.28
CA LEU A 349 -13.75 -14.93 0.24
C LEU A 349 -13.52 -15.37 1.68
N ALA A 350 -14.54 -15.30 2.53
CA ALA A 350 -14.43 -15.71 3.94
C ALA A 350 -14.07 -17.21 4.10
N ALA A 351 -14.43 -18.04 3.14
CA ALA A 351 -14.03 -19.45 3.14
C ALA A 351 -12.61 -19.70 2.57
N ALA A 352 -12.02 -18.74 1.89
CA ALA A 352 -10.72 -18.86 1.21
C ALA A 352 -9.54 -18.34 2.05
N VAL A 353 -9.79 -17.61 3.15
CA VAL A 353 -8.77 -16.97 4.00
C VAL A 353 -8.43 -17.75 5.26
#